data_5e4cc5e40117c1b3c530b840362a2025
#
_entry.id   5e4cc5e40117c1b3c530b840362a2025
#
_cell.length_a   1.000
_cell.length_b   1.000
_cell.length_c   1.000
_cell.angle_alpha   90.00
_cell.angle_beta   90.00
_cell.angle_gamma   90.00
#
_symmetry.space_group_name_H-M   'P 1'
#
loop_
_entity.id
_entity.type
_entity.pdbx_description
1 polymer ?
#
loop_
_entity_poly.entity_id
_entity_poly.type
_entity_poly.pdbx_seq_one_letter_code
_entity_poly.pdbx_strand_id
1 'polypeptide(L)'
;MQYKIIYTSDVHGQLLASDYATDTEENQGLSRLSTHLKDVKTDYLLLDNGDFLQGSVFLDYHRKFASNQPHPIRTAYNHLGYDLINLGNHDFNYGFDYLCEVMAPFKDRLLCANLIDANNEHPFRPYHIKTLANGFTIGIIGLITQYIPNWEKPEHIEGLTFLDAYQTAKTYVERLRDQVDYLVVLYHGGFEKDLKTGAPIGRQTDENQGCKLAHIDGIDLLLCGHQHLPTVQRMSHGTLVLQTNSNVKDFGEVTLEIEAKDTGFSFEQNARLIDNTFANDETIVASLKELETRTQKWLDRPVGNTKLAMEMRDALDARKNKHPLFEWINRLQLDLTGADISASSLPNDAPGFKKTIRLRDIAANFVYPNTLQVLKINGRQLKEALERSAEYFTLDNGVITVDRDFLYPKTEHYNYDVFDGITYGFDLTKPKGSRVFKLHYEGKPVDDKQQFTIALNNYRAQGGGDYWMYQQAELVKSYDQSLFDLAQQAIEKNKTIDFSPTNNFELKTT
;
A
#
# COMPACT_ATOMS: atom_id res chain seq x y z
N MET A 1 7.70 -16.30 -33.80
CA MET A 1 6.37 -15.82 -33.36
C MET A 1 6.61 -14.77 -32.28
N GLN A 2 5.96 -13.62 -32.41
CA GLN A 2 6.00 -12.62 -31.31
C GLN A 2 4.79 -12.82 -30.41
N TYR A 3 5.01 -12.73 -29.10
CA TYR A 3 3.97 -12.79 -28.08
C TYR A 3 4.27 -11.78 -26.99
N LYS A 4 3.24 -11.20 -26.35
CA LYS A 4 3.45 -10.20 -25.29
C LYS A 4 2.88 -10.69 -23.97
N ILE A 5 3.51 -10.26 -22.88
CA ILE A 5 2.93 -10.31 -21.53
C ILE A 5 2.81 -8.86 -21.07
N ILE A 6 1.59 -8.44 -20.77
CA ILE A 6 1.28 -7.11 -20.25
C ILE A 6 0.78 -7.29 -18.82
N TYR A 7 1.31 -6.53 -17.88
CA TYR A 7 0.88 -6.69 -16.50
C TYR A 7 0.70 -5.36 -15.78
N THR A 8 -0.25 -5.35 -14.86
CA THR A 8 -0.47 -4.32 -13.86
C THR A 8 -0.21 -4.88 -12.47
N SER A 9 0.06 -4.01 -11.52
CA SER A 9 0.11 -4.28 -10.09
C SER A 9 -0.31 -3.01 -9.36
N ASP A 10 -0.79 -3.15 -8.13
CA ASP A 10 -1.06 -2.01 -7.27
C ASP A 10 -2.02 -0.99 -7.93
N VAL A 11 -3.10 -1.54 -8.54
CA VAL A 11 -4.15 -0.75 -9.19
C VAL A 11 -4.88 0.15 -8.19
N HIS A 12 -5.00 -0.30 -6.93
CA HIS A 12 -5.63 0.43 -5.82
C HIS A 12 -7.00 1.02 -6.15
N GLY A 13 -7.77 0.32 -6.99
CA GLY A 13 -9.09 0.79 -7.43
C GLY A 13 -9.07 2.02 -8.34
N GLN A 14 -7.92 2.36 -8.91
CA GLN A 14 -7.77 3.46 -9.85
C GLN A 14 -8.23 3.04 -11.25
N LEU A 15 -9.54 3.13 -11.47
CA LEU A 15 -10.17 2.71 -12.74
C LEU A 15 -10.19 3.82 -13.77
N LEU A 16 -10.38 5.06 -13.32
CA LEU A 16 -10.43 6.27 -14.13
C LEU A 16 -9.17 7.11 -13.93
N ALA A 17 -8.95 8.10 -14.80
CA ALA A 17 -7.82 9.01 -14.68
C ALA A 17 -7.98 10.07 -13.58
N SER A 18 -9.12 10.10 -12.88
CA SER A 18 -9.44 11.12 -11.87
C SER A 18 -8.51 11.05 -10.67
N ASP A 19 -7.94 12.18 -10.27
CA ASP A 19 -7.40 12.38 -8.94
C ASP A 19 -8.51 12.90 -8.02
N TYR A 20 -8.91 12.07 -7.06
CA TYR A 20 -10.03 12.38 -6.17
C TYR A 20 -9.71 13.43 -5.10
N ALA A 21 -8.44 13.75 -4.88
CA ALA A 21 -8.02 14.82 -3.99
C ALA A 21 -8.17 16.21 -4.63
N THR A 22 -7.82 16.31 -5.92
CA THR A 22 -7.74 17.60 -6.64
C THR A 22 -8.89 17.84 -7.65
N ASP A 23 -9.61 16.77 -8.04
CA ASP A 23 -10.60 16.77 -9.12
C ASP A 23 -9.98 17.11 -10.50
N THR A 24 -8.76 16.64 -10.73
CA THR A 24 -8.05 16.76 -12.00
C THR A 24 -7.84 15.38 -12.62
N GLU A 25 -7.55 15.36 -13.93
CA GLU A 25 -7.09 14.15 -14.60
C GLU A 25 -5.58 14.01 -14.48
N GLU A 26 -5.15 12.77 -14.18
CA GLU A 26 -3.73 12.39 -14.11
C GLU A 26 -3.42 11.25 -15.08
N ASN A 27 -2.13 11.02 -15.33
CA ASN A 27 -1.67 9.91 -16.16
C ASN A 27 -1.71 8.60 -15.36
N GLN A 28 -2.93 8.06 -15.16
CA GLN A 28 -3.20 6.88 -14.35
C GLN A 28 -4.51 6.21 -14.74
N GLY A 29 -4.77 5.04 -14.18
CA GLY A 29 -6.06 4.36 -14.27
C GLY A 29 -6.19 3.35 -15.40
N LEU A 30 -7.03 2.35 -15.18
CA LEU A 30 -7.28 1.25 -16.12
C LEU A 30 -7.95 1.72 -17.43
N SER A 31 -8.71 2.82 -17.39
CA SER A 31 -9.35 3.36 -18.60
C SER A 31 -8.34 3.77 -19.67
N ARG A 32 -7.16 4.25 -19.27
CA ARG A 32 -6.08 4.61 -20.19
C ARG A 32 -5.32 3.39 -20.71
N LEU A 33 -5.05 2.41 -19.84
CA LEU A 33 -4.48 1.11 -20.25
C LEU A 33 -5.36 0.44 -21.30
N SER A 34 -6.68 0.47 -21.14
CA SER A 34 -7.62 -0.10 -22.12
C SER A 34 -7.44 0.46 -23.54
N THR A 35 -7.14 1.75 -23.65
CA THR A 35 -6.87 2.37 -24.95
C THR A 35 -5.59 1.81 -25.57
N HIS A 36 -4.52 1.64 -24.79
CA HIS A 36 -3.29 1.00 -25.25
C HIS A 36 -3.55 -0.42 -25.76
N LEU A 37 -4.31 -1.23 -25.01
CA LEU A 37 -4.59 -2.63 -25.38
C LEU A 37 -5.31 -2.77 -26.72
N LYS A 38 -6.17 -1.82 -27.11
CA LYS A 38 -6.84 -1.81 -28.44
C LYS A 38 -5.85 -1.65 -29.60
N ASP A 39 -4.71 -1.02 -29.35
CA ASP A 39 -3.68 -0.79 -30.36
C ASP A 39 -2.65 -1.92 -30.44
N VAL A 40 -2.62 -2.83 -29.48
CA VAL A 40 -1.75 -4.01 -29.50
C VAL A 40 -2.27 -4.99 -30.56
N LYS A 41 -1.44 -5.27 -31.57
CA LYS A 41 -1.80 -6.16 -32.71
C LYS A 41 -1.24 -7.57 -32.57
N THR A 42 -0.37 -7.78 -31.61
CA THR A 42 0.25 -9.07 -31.29
C THR A 42 -0.59 -9.76 -30.21
N ASP A 43 -0.69 -11.09 -30.28
CA ASP A 43 -1.31 -11.85 -29.19
C ASP A 43 -0.60 -11.57 -27.87
N TYR A 44 -1.36 -11.46 -26.80
CA TYR A 44 -0.82 -11.16 -25.49
C TYR A 44 -1.53 -11.90 -24.35
N LEU A 45 -0.87 -11.96 -23.22
CA LEU A 45 -1.39 -12.37 -21.92
C LEU A 45 -1.49 -11.11 -21.02
N LEU A 46 -2.67 -10.83 -20.49
CA LEU A 46 -2.91 -9.71 -19.59
C LEU A 46 -3.00 -10.22 -18.17
N LEU A 47 -2.09 -9.75 -17.31
CA LEU A 47 -1.95 -10.18 -15.92
C LEU A 47 -2.16 -9.01 -14.95
N ASP A 48 -2.78 -9.29 -13.80
CA ASP A 48 -2.79 -8.39 -12.65
C ASP A 48 -2.07 -9.04 -11.46
N ASN A 49 -1.24 -8.29 -10.78
CA ASN A 49 -0.41 -8.79 -9.67
C ASN A 49 -0.92 -8.35 -8.29
N GLY A 50 -2.21 -8.02 -8.16
CA GLY A 50 -2.84 -7.75 -6.85
C GLY A 50 -2.85 -6.29 -6.42
N ASP A 51 -3.45 -6.04 -5.25
CA ASP A 51 -3.77 -4.73 -4.69
C ASP A 51 -4.73 -3.93 -5.59
N PHE A 52 -5.90 -4.52 -5.86
CA PHE A 52 -6.90 -3.89 -6.73
C PHE A 52 -8.16 -3.41 -5.98
N LEU A 53 -8.47 -3.92 -4.77
CA LEU A 53 -9.74 -3.64 -4.08
C LEU A 53 -9.72 -2.39 -3.20
N GLN A 54 -8.57 -1.96 -2.70
CA GLN A 54 -8.46 -0.85 -1.76
C GLN A 54 -7.52 0.24 -2.27
N GLY A 55 -7.82 1.51 -1.95
CA GLY A 55 -6.98 2.68 -2.20
C GLY A 55 -7.72 3.85 -2.87
N SER A 56 -8.75 3.58 -3.66
CA SER A 56 -9.54 4.61 -4.32
C SER A 56 -10.79 4.99 -3.53
N VAL A 57 -11.00 6.30 -3.36
CA VAL A 57 -12.24 6.85 -2.78
C VAL A 57 -13.48 6.45 -3.60
N PHE A 58 -13.31 6.22 -4.89
CA PHE A 58 -14.35 5.74 -5.79
C PHE A 58 -14.89 4.36 -5.38
N LEU A 59 -14.00 3.42 -5.06
CA LEU A 59 -14.40 2.11 -4.55
C LEU A 59 -14.99 2.19 -3.15
N ASP A 60 -14.46 3.05 -2.29
CA ASP A 60 -15.01 3.29 -0.97
C ASP A 60 -16.45 3.86 -1.03
N TYR A 61 -16.69 4.80 -1.95
CA TYR A 61 -18.04 5.31 -2.18
C TYR A 61 -18.98 4.20 -2.65
N HIS A 62 -18.54 3.36 -3.62
CA HIS A 62 -19.33 2.22 -4.06
C HIS A 62 -19.67 1.29 -2.90
N ARG A 63 -18.66 0.86 -2.13
CA ARG A 63 -18.82 -0.05 -0.99
C ARG A 63 -19.82 0.50 0.05
N LYS A 64 -19.72 1.79 0.39
CA LYS A 64 -20.54 2.43 1.43
C LYS A 64 -21.96 2.78 0.96
N PHE A 65 -22.14 3.20 -0.29
CA PHE A 65 -23.39 3.85 -0.74
C PHE A 65 -24.01 3.28 -2.01
N ALA A 66 -23.32 2.37 -2.69
CA ALA A 66 -23.76 1.80 -3.97
C ALA A 66 -23.48 0.30 -4.09
N SER A 67 -23.33 -0.43 -2.97
CA SER A 67 -22.99 -1.86 -2.94
C SER A 67 -24.02 -2.75 -3.63
N ASN A 68 -25.26 -2.26 -3.83
CA ASN A 68 -26.30 -2.94 -4.60
C ASN A 68 -26.14 -2.80 -6.13
N GLN A 69 -25.16 -2.01 -6.60
CA GLN A 69 -24.84 -1.88 -8.02
C GLN A 69 -23.67 -2.83 -8.40
N PRO A 70 -23.48 -3.11 -9.70
CA PRO A 70 -22.32 -3.90 -10.14
C PRO A 70 -21.01 -3.30 -9.62
N HIS A 71 -20.15 -4.14 -9.08
CA HIS A 71 -18.86 -3.67 -8.55
C HIS A 71 -17.96 -3.10 -9.66
N PRO A 72 -17.40 -1.88 -9.51
CA PRO A 72 -16.65 -1.20 -10.56
C PRO A 72 -15.43 -2.00 -11.06
N ILE A 73 -14.72 -2.71 -10.18
CA ILE A 73 -13.61 -3.62 -10.54
C ILE A 73 -14.10 -4.69 -11.51
N ARG A 74 -15.26 -5.31 -11.24
CA ARG A 74 -15.82 -6.32 -12.15
C ARG A 74 -16.08 -5.76 -13.54
N THR A 75 -16.61 -4.53 -13.59
CA THR A 75 -16.89 -3.84 -14.85
C THR A 75 -15.60 -3.59 -15.64
N ALA A 76 -14.58 -3.04 -15.00
CA ALA A 76 -13.30 -2.72 -15.63
C ALA A 76 -12.54 -4.00 -16.05
N TYR A 77 -12.44 -5.00 -15.15
CA TYR A 77 -11.69 -6.24 -15.42
C TYR A 77 -12.33 -7.09 -16.51
N ASN A 78 -13.68 -7.14 -16.58
CA ASN A 78 -14.39 -7.78 -17.68
C ASN A 78 -14.13 -7.07 -19.03
N HIS A 79 -14.10 -5.73 -19.01
CA HIS A 79 -13.85 -4.95 -20.23
C HIS A 79 -12.42 -5.12 -20.74
N LEU A 80 -11.43 -5.10 -19.84
CA LEU A 80 -10.02 -5.29 -20.18
C LEU A 80 -9.70 -6.74 -20.56
N GLY A 81 -10.43 -7.71 -19.98
CA GLY A 81 -10.24 -9.12 -20.28
C GLY A 81 -9.02 -9.76 -19.62
N TYR A 82 -8.69 -9.37 -18.38
CA TYR A 82 -7.58 -10.00 -17.64
C TYR A 82 -7.64 -11.53 -17.73
N ASP A 83 -6.53 -12.15 -18.17
CA ASP A 83 -6.41 -13.60 -18.26
C ASP A 83 -6.24 -14.23 -16.88
N LEU A 84 -5.32 -13.67 -16.04
CA LEU A 84 -5.03 -14.15 -14.70
C LEU A 84 -4.81 -12.97 -13.76
N ILE A 85 -5.15 -13.20 -12.49
CA ILE A 85 -5.14 -12.18 -11.44
C ILE A 85 -4.52 -12.80 -10.19
N ASN A 86 -3.42 -12.23 -9.71
CA ASN A 86 -2.85 -12.55 -8.42
C ASN A 86 -3.51 -11.70 -7.33
N LEU A 87 -3.20 -11.97 -6.06
CA LEU A 87 -3.69 -11.20 -4.91
C LEU A 87 -2.58 -10.30 -4.37
N GLY A 88 -2.98 -9.17 -3.76
CA GLY A 88 -2.14 -8.30 -2.98
C GLY A 88 -2.60 -8.19 -1.52
N ASN A 89 -1.81 -7.55 -0.67
CA ASN A 89 -2.12 -7.44 0.75
C ASN A 89 -3.34 -6.54 1.02
N HIS A 90 -3.54 -5.51 0.22
CA HIS A 90 -4.70 -4.62 0.37
C HIS A 90 -6.02 -5.23 -0.11
N ASP A 91 -5.99 -6.35 -0.81
CA ASP A 91 -7.21 -7.07 -1.21
C ASP A 91 -7.92 -7.71 -0.01
N PHE A 92 -7.23 -7.88 1.13
CA PHE A 92 -7.77 -8.40 2.39
C PHE A 92 -8.32 -7.32 3.34
N ASN A 93 -8.14 -6.03 3.05
CA ASN A 93 -8.50 -4.94 3.97
C ASN A 93 -10.00 -4.87 4.34
N TYR A 94 -10.85 -5.48 3.55
CA TYR A 94 -12.31 -5.57 3.82
C TYR A 94 -12.75 -7.00 4.17
N GLY A 95 -11.80 -7.90 4.42
CA GLY A 95 -12.01 -9.30 4.76
C GLY A 95 -12.04 -10.24 3.54
N PHE A 96 -11.68 -11.50 3.81
CA PHE A 96 -11.57 -12.53 2.78
C PHE A 96 -12.93 -12.83 2.11
N ASP A 97 -14.02 -12.79 2.85
CA ASP A 97 -15.36 -12.99 2.31
C ASP A 97 -15.73 -11.93 1.28
N TYR A 98 -15.39 -10.65 1.56
CA TYR A 98 -15.61 -9.55 0.61
C TYR A 98 -14.76 -9.72 -0.66
N LEU A 99 -13.49 -10.08 -0.53
CA LEU A 99 -12.63 -10.42 -1.66
C LEU A 99 -13.27 -11.54 -2.51
N CYS A 100 -13.67 -12.64 -1.89
CA CYS A 100 -14.31 -13.76 -2.56
C CYS A 100 -15.62 -13.36 -3.25
N GLU A 101 -16.45 -12.56 -2.58
CA GLU A 101 -17.69 -12.04 -3.15
C GLU A 101 -17.38 -11.21 -4.40
N VAL A 102 -16.52 -10.18 -4.29
CA VAL A 102 -16.20 -9.30 -5.42
C VAL A 102 -15.58 -10.05 -6.58
N MET A 103 -14.71 -11.01 -6.30
CA MET A 103 -13.96 -11.73 -7.35
C MET A 103 -14.64 -13.04 -7.80
N ALA A 104 -15.83 -13.35 -7.30
CA ALA A 104 -16.55 -14.59 -7.69
C ALA A 104 -16.63 -14.84 -9.21
N PRO A 105 -16.89 -13.84 -10.09
CA PRO A 105 -16.90 -14.04 -11.54
C PRO A 105 -15.53 -14.38 -12.13
N PHE A 106 -14.45 -14.13 -11.42
CA PHE A 106 -13.06 -14.34 -11.84
C PHE A 106 -12.38 -15.49 -11.09
N LYS A 107 -13.11 -16.26 -10.29
CA LYS A 107 -12.55 -17.30 -9.42
C LYS A 107 -11.56 -18.21 -10.15
N ASP A 108 -11.88 -18.59 -11.39
CA ASP A 108 -11.03 -19.45 -12.20
C ASP A 108 -9.78 -18.76 -12.78
N ARG A 109 -9.68 -17.46 -12.64
CA ARG A 109 -8.52 -16.65 -13.07
C ARG A 109 -7.64 -16.22 -11.89
N LEU A 110 -8.11 -16.43 -10.65
CA LEU A 110 -7.35 -16.06 -9.45
C LEU A 110 -6.22 -17.06 -9.21
N LEU A 111 -5.04 -16.53 -8.90
CA LEU A 111 -3.85 -17.31 -8.54
C LEU A 111 -3.36 -16.91 -7.14
N CYS A 112 -3.01 -17.89 -6.31
CA CYS A 112 -2.20 -17.69 -5.10
C CYS A 112 -1.68 -19.04 -4.59
N ALA A 113 -0.40 -19.31 -4.77
CA ALA A 113 0.20 -20.59 -4.41
C ALA A 113 0.58 -20.70 -2.93
N ASN A 114 0.81 -19.59 -2.27
CA ASN A 114 1.23 -19.57 -0.86
C ASN A 114 0.11 -19.15 0.12
N LEU A 115 -1.15 -19.20 -0.32
CA LEU A 115 -2.32 -19.06 0.53
C LEU A 115 -3.02 -20.41 0.68
N ILE A 116 -3.26 -20.82 1.93
CA ILE A 116 -4.03 -22.03 2.26
C ILE A 116 -5.10 -21.71 3.30
N ASP A 117 -6.19 -22.46 3.26
CA ASP A 117 -7.27 -22.38 4.24
C ASP A 117 -7.04 -23.29 5.46
N ALA A 118 -7.99 -23.33 6.39
CA ALA A 118 -7.94 -24.17 7.60
C ALA A 118 -7.88 -25.68 7.31
N ASN A 119 -8.24 -26.12 6.11
CA ASN A 119 -8.16 -27.52 5.67
C ASN A 119 -6.84 -27.84 4.95
N ASN A 120 -5.90 -26.87 4.87
CA ASN A 120 -4.68 -26.92 4.07
C ASN A 120 -4.95 -27.02 2.55
N GLU A 121 -6.08 -26.51 2.09
CA GLU A 121 -6.43 -26.43 0.67
C GLU A 121 -6.18 -25.03 0.14
N HIS A 122 -5.86 -24.93 -1.17
CA HIS A 122 -5.71 -23.63 -1.81
C HIS A 122 -7.09 -23.05 -2.17
N PRO A 123 -7.49 -21.87 -1.62
CA PRO A 123 -8.74 -21.21 -2.00
C PRO A 123 -8.78 -20.83 -3.49
N PHE A 124 -7.60 -20.57 -4.06
CA PHE A 124 -7.38 -20.22 -5.45
C PHE A 124 -6.35 -21.13 -6.10
N ARG A 125 -6.27 -21.11 -7.43
CA ARG A 125 -5.29 -21.92 -8.16
C ARG A 125 -3.86 -21.50 -7.76
N PRO A 126 -2.96 -22.43 -7.48
CA PRO A 126 -1.55 -22.08 -7.20
C PRO A 126 -0.81 -21.63 -8.46
N TYR A 127 -1.18 -22.15 -9.62
CA TYR A 127 -0.55 -21.84 -10.91
C TYR A 127 -1.50 -22.08 -12.08
N HIS A 128 -1.10 -21.60 -13.25
CA HIS A 128 -1.77 -21.88 -14.53
C HIS A 128 -0.72 -22.20 -15.60
N ILE A 129 -1.07 -23.08 -16.55
CA ILE A 129 -0.25 -23.35 -17.75
C ILE A 129 -1.07 -22.94 -18.96
N LYS A 130 -0.54 -22.00 -19.77
CA LYS A 130 -1.11 -21.55 -21.03
C LYS A 130 -0.31 -22.12 -22.19
N THR A 131 -0.96 -22.82 -23.09
CA THR A 131 -0.36 -23.29 -24.34
C THR A 131 -0.73 -22.32 -25.46
N LEU A 132 0.27 -21.78 -26.16
CA LEU A 132 0.07 -20.89 -27.29
C LEU A 132 -0.28 -21.70 -28.58
N ALA A 133 -0.73 -21.00 -29.62
CA ALA A 133 -1.15 -21.63 -30.89
C ALA A 133 -0.03 -22.43 -31.57
N ASN A 134 1.23 -22.06 -31.35
CA ASN A 134 2.40 -22.77 -31.88
C ASN A 134 2.88 -23.94 -31.02
N GLY A 135 2.20 -24.22 -29.89
CA GLY A 135 2.56 -25.27 -28.94
C GLY A 135 3.51 -24.80 -27.80
N PHE A 136 4.03 -23.58 -27.85
CA PHE A 136 4.85 -23.02 -26.76
C PHE A 136 4.03 -22.90 -25.47
N THR A 137 4.62 -23.28 -24.35
CA THR A 137 3.93 -23.34 -23.06
C THR A 137 4.49 -22.33 -22.06
N ILE A 138 3.58 -21.59 -21.41
CA ILE A 138 3.90 -20.60 -20.39
C ILE A 138 3.29 -21.06 -19.05
N GLY A 139 4.13 -21.30 -18.06
CA GLY A 139 3.70 -21.52 -16.67
C GLY A 139 3.62 -20.19 -15.93
N ILE A 140 2.58 -19.98 -15.12
CA ILE A 140 2.38 -18.77 -14.33
C ILE A 140 2.06 -19.20 -12.89
N ILE A 141 2.89 -18.78 -11.92
CA ILE A 141 2.71 -19.03 -10.50
C ILE A 141 2.31 -17.70 -9.83
N GLY A 142 1.27 -17.69 -8.99
CA GLY A 142 0.89 -16.52 -8.18
C GLY A 142 1.40 -16.65 -6.75
N LEU A 143 2.01 -15.60 -6.21
CA LEU A 143 2.53 -15.51 -4.84
C LEU A 143 2.20 -14.15 -4.24
N ILE A 144 2.04 -14.12 -2.93
CA ILE A 144 1.79 -12.92 -2.14
C ILE A 144 2.77 -12.86 -0.96
N THR A 145 3.07 -11.67 -0.46
CA THR A 145 3.86 -11.55 0.75
C THR A 145 3.21 -12.29 1.92
N GLN A 146 3.97 -13.09 2.64
CA GLN A 146 3.49 -13.76 3.85
C GLN A 146 3.37 -12.82 5.06
N TYR A 147 3.75 -11.55 4.91
CA TYR A 147 3.78 -10.59 6.03
C TYR A 147 2.40 -10.01 6.39
N ILE A 148 1.35 -10.30 5.62
CA ILE A 148 -0.01 -9.80 5.78
C ILE A 148 -0.54 -9.90 7.23
N PRO A 149 -0.34 -11.00 7.99
CA PRO A 149 -0.80 -11.09 9.37
C PRO A 149 -0.21 -10.04 10.33
N ASN A 150 0.85 -9.33 9.93
CA ASN A 150 1.43 -8.24 10.70
C ASN A 150 0.73 -6.89 10.46
N TRP A 151 -0.17 -6.80 9.49
CA TRP A 151 -0.85 -5.56 9.11
C TRP A 151 -2.37 -5.66 9.17
N GLU A 152 -2.89 -6.87 8.90
CA GLU A 152 -4.31 -7.06 8.72
C GLU A 152 -4.99 -7.46 10.03
N LYS A 153 -6.27 -7.10 10.17
CA LYS A 153 -7.08 -7.51 11.30
C LYS A 153 -7.25 -9.03 11.29
N PRO A 154 -7.11 -9.69 12.46
CA PRO A 154 -7.26 -11.16 12.54
C PRO A 154 -8.58 -11.67 11.95
N GLU A 155 -9.69 -10.95 12.16
CA GLU A 155 -11.00 -11.32 11.63
C GLU A 155 -11.11 -11.25 10.11
N HIS A 156 -10.28 -10.44 9.44
CA HIS A 156 -10.26 -10.33 7.97
C HIS A 156 -9.58 -11.52 7.29
N ILE A 157 -8.71 -12.22 8.03
CA ILE A 157 -7.89 -13.32 7.52
C ILE A 157 -8.08 -14.60 8.34
N GLU A 158 -9.20 -14.68 9.08
CA GLU A 158 -9.50 -15.84 9.92
C GLU A 158 -9.52 -17.13 9.09
N GLY A 159 -8.85 -18.17 9.59
CA GLY A 159 -8.74 -19.47 8.91
C GLY A 159 -7.78 -19.50 7.71
N LEU A 160 -7.05 -18.41 7.45
CA LEU A 160 -6.06 -18.35 6.38
C LEU A 160 -4.63 -18.47 6.93
N THR A 161 -3.77 -19.13 6.17
CA THR A 161 -2.33 -19.21 6.44
C THR A 161 -1.56 -18.74 5.21
N PHE A 162 -0.65 -17.81 5.42
CA PHE A 162 0.26 -17.28 4.39
C PHE A 162 1.61 -17.98 4.52
N LEU A 163 1.90 -18.89 3.59
CA LEU A 163 3.14 -19.65 3.57
C LEU A 163 4.30 -18.78 3.09
N ASP A 164 5.54 -19.18 3.44
CA ASP A 164 6.75 -18.53 2.94
C ASP A 164 6.77 -18.51 1.40
N ALA A 165 6.83 -17.31 0.81
CA ALA A 165 6.74 -17.13 -0.63
C ALA A 165 7.94 -17.74 -1.37
N TYR A 166 9.16 -17.62 -0.81
CA TYR A 166 10.36 -18.19 -1.42
C TYR A 166 10.34 -19.72 -1.43
N GLN A 167 9.97 -20.37 -0.32
CA GLN A 167 9.90 -21.84 -0.25
C GLN A 167 8.80 -22.37 -1.16
N THR A 168 7.65 -21.68 -1.20
CA THR A 168 6.54 -22.04 -2.08
C THR A 168 6.97 -21.90 -3.55
N ALA A 169 7.63 -20.78 -3.91
CA ALA A 169 8.16 -20.61 -5.26
C ALA A 169 9.07 -21.75 -5.68
N LYS A 170 10.05 -22.12 -4.84
CA LYS A 170 10.94 -23.25 -5.14
C LYS A 170 10.18 -24.53 -5.44
N THR A 171 9.21 -24.88 -4.60
CA THR A 171 8.40 -26.09 -4.76
C THR A 171 7.68 -26.10 -6.11
N TYR A 172 7.07 -24.97 -6.50
CA TYR A 172 6.31 -24.91 -7.75
C TYR A 172 7.22 -24.74 -8.98
N VAL A 173 8.36 -24.08 -8.87
CA VAL A 173 9.37 -24.01 -9.92
C VAL A 173 9.92 -25.41 -10.24
N GLU A 174 10.35 -26.16 -9.22
CA GLU A 174 10.82 -27.54 -9.37
C GLU A 174 9.74 -28.44 -10.02
N ARG A 175 8.48 -28.24 -9.65
CA ARG A 175 7.36 -29.00 -10.19
C ARG A 175 7.07 -28.70 -11.66
N LEU A 176 7.20 -27.42 -12.09
CA LEU A 176 6.70 -26.94 -13.39
C LEU A 176 7.80 -26.80 -14.43
N ARG A 177 9.07 -26.63 -14.04
CA ARG A 177 10.13 -26.25 -14.98
C ARG A 177 10.24 -27.19 -16.19
N ASP A 178 10.13 -28.48 -15.97
CA ASP A 178 10.22 -29.49 -17.03
C ASP A 178 8.90 -29.64 -17.86
N GLN A 179 7.84 -28.93 -17.46
CA GLN A 179 6.52 -29.00 -18.10
C GLN A 179 6.24 -27.78 -18.99
N VAL A 180 7.07 -26.74 -18.92
CA VAL A 180 6.81 -25.48 -19.63
C VAL A 180 8.08 -24.94 -20.28
N ASP A 181 7.90 -24.23 -21.39
CA ASP A 181 9.01 -23.59 -22.12
C ASP A 181 9.43 -22.27 -21.45
N TYR A 182 8.48 -21.56 -20.82
CA TYR A 182 8.69 -20.27 -20.16
C TYR A 182 7.95 -20.21 -18.81
N LEU A 183 8.62 -19.77 -17.76
CA LEU A 183 8.06 -19.74 -16.40
C LEU A 183 8.02 -18.33 -15.86
N VAL A 184 6.80 -17.87 -15.53
CA VAL A 184 6.50 -16.56 -14.94
C VAL A 184 6.13 -16.75 -13.47
N VAL A 185 6.69 -15.91 -12.61
CA VAL A 185 6.24 -15.76 -11.22
C VAL A 185 5.65 -14.37 -11.04
N LEU A 186 4.36 -14.31 -10.68
CA LEU A 186 3.72 -13.12 -10.13
C LEU A 186 3.97 -13.12 -8.62
N TYR A 187 4.65 -12.12 -8.12
CA TYR A 187 4.89 -11.97 -6.69
C TYR A 187 4.41 -10.60 -6.21
N HIS A 188 3.30 -10.57 -5.50
CA HIS A 188 2.89 -9.33 -4.81
C HIS A 188 3.69 -9.18 -3.53
N GLY A 189 4.83 -8.56 -3.68
CA GLY A 189 5.86 -8.23 -2.71
C GLY A 189 7.02 -7.55 -3.42
N GLY A 190 7.87 -6.90 -2.66
CA GLY A 190 8.99 -6.11 -3.18
C GLY A 190 10.34 -6.77 -2.99
N PHE A 191 11.38 -5.94 -3.03
CA PHE A 191 12.77 -6.36 -2.94
C PHE A 191 13.35 -6.06 -1.56
N GLU A 192 13.92 -7.07 -0.91
CA GLU A 192 14.66 -6.94 0.35
C GLU A 192 16.09 -6.41 0.16
N LYS A 193 16.57 -6.45 -1.10
CA LYS A 193 17.90 -5.97 -1.50
C LYS A 193 17.86 -5.33 -2.88
N ASP A 194 18.71 -4.38 -3.09
CA ASP A 194 18.98 -3.81 -4.40
C ASP A 194 19.49 -4.89 -5.37
N LEU A 195 18.82 -5.06 -6.49
CA LEU A 195 19.08 -6.16 -7.44
C LEU A 195 20.44 -6.06 -8.12
N LYS A 196 21.05 -4.87 -8.16
CA LYS A 196 22.37 -4.64 -8.81
C LYS A 196 23.53 -4.78 -7.84
N THR A 197 23.37 -4.20 -6.65
CA THR A 197 24.44 -4.09 -5.67
C THR A 197 24.39 -5.14 -4.58
N GLY A 198 23.22 -5.79 -4.38
CA GLY A 198 22.96 -6.69 -3.27
C GLY A 198 22.85 -6.00 -1.91
N ALA A 199 22.90 -4.66 -1.88
CA ALA A 199 22.78 -3.90 -0.65
C ALA A 199 21.37 -4.06 -0.05
N PRO A 200 21.23 -4.20 1.28
CA PRO A 200 19.93 -4.25 1.93
C PRO A 200 19.10 -3.01 1.59
N ILE A 201 17.79 -3.22 1.35
CA ILE A 201 16.81 -2.16 1.17
C ILE A 201 15.95 -2.14 2.44
N GLY A 202 15.97 -1.03 3.17
CA GLY A 202 15.22 -0.88 4.40
C GLY A 202 15.56 -1.94 5.45
N ARG A 203 14.61 -2.15 6.37
CA ARG A 203 14.73 -3.18 7.39
C ARG A 203 14.57 -4.58 6.80
N GLN A 204 15.42 -5.50 7.19
CA GLN A 204 15.38 -6.88 6.72
C GLN A 204 14.35 -7.68 7.53
N THR A 205 13.15 -7.82 6.97
CA THR A 205 12.05 -8.66 7.46
C THR A 205 11.72 -9.72 6.42
N ASP A 206 10.69 -10.54 6.68
CA ASP A 206 10.16 -11.48 5.69
C ASP A 206 9.05 -10.88 4.81
N GLU A 207 8.86 -9.55 4.87
CA GLU A 207 7.90 -8.82 4.05
C GLU A 207 8.22 -8.93 2.56
N ASN A 208 9.46 -8.66 2.21
CA ASN A 208 9.92 -8.62 0.84
C ASN A 208 10.94 -9.74 0.59
N GLN A 209 10.73 -10.52 -0.47
CA GLN A 209 11.60 -11.64 -0.86
C GLN A 209 11.93 -11.63 -2.36
N GLY A 210 11.66 -10.54 -3.07
CA GLY A 210 11.80 -10.45 -4.52
C GLY A 210 13.23 -10.69 -5.01
N CYS A 211 14.25 -10.24 -4.26
CA CYS A 211 15.64 -10.52 -4.61
C CYS A 211 15.98 -12.02 -4.46
N LYS A 212 15.51 -12.68 -3.39
CA LYS A 212 15.66 -14.14 -3.22
C LYS A 212 14.95 -14.90 -4.34
N LEU A 213 13.73 -14.49 -4.70
CA LEU A 213 12.95 -15.09 -5.79
C LEU A 213 13.65 -14.94 -7.13
N ALA A 214 14.21 -13.76 -7.42
CA ALA A 214 14.95 -13.51 -8.65
C ALA A 214 16.18 -14.41 -8.84
N HIS A 215 16.67 -15.06 -7.78
CA HIS A 215 17.80 -15.99 -7.80
C HIS A 215 17.40 -17.48 -7.81
N ILE A 216 16.13 -17.79 -7.95
CA ILE A 216 15.69 -19.19 -8.12
C ILE A 216 15.94 -19.58 -9.59
N ASP A 217 16.80 -20.59 -9.78
CA ASP A 217 17.04 -21.16 -11.11
C ASP A 217 15.75 -21.70 -11.71
N GLY A 218 15.50 -21.39 -12.99
CA GLY A 218 14.33 -21.84 -13.71
C GLY A 218 13.18 -20.83 -13.79
N ILE A 219 13.27 -19.67 -13.13
CA ILE A 219 12.35 -18.56 -13.36
C ILE A 219 12.87 -17.72 -14.52
N ASP A 220 12.06 -17.58 -15.60
CA ASP A 220 12.38 -16.74 -16.75
C ASP A 220 11.97 -15.29 -16.53
N LEU A 221 10.81 -15.07 -15.87
CA LEU A 221 10.23 -13.76 -15.62
C LEU A 221 9.67 -13.67 -14.19
N LEU A 222 10.10 -12.65 -13.44
CA LEU A 222 9.56 -12.29 -12.13
C LEU A 222 8.88 -10.93 -12.22
N LEU A 223 7.57 -10.89 -11.94
CA LEU A 223 6.75 -9.69 -11.91
C LEU A 223 6.39 -9.36 -10.46
N CYS A 224 6.94 -8.25 -9.95
CA CYS A 224 6.80 -7.79 -8.58
C CYS A 224 5.79 -6.64 -8.44
N GLY A 225 5.41 -6.28 -7.20
CA GLY A 225 4.54 -5.17 -6.83
C GLY A 225 4.83 -4.65 -5.43
N HIS A 226 3.79 -4.13 -4.74
CA HIS A 226 3.81 -3.76 -3.32
C HIS A 226 4.63 -2.52 -2.96
N GLN A 227 5.86 -2.41 -3.44
CA GLN A 227 6.74 -1.27 -3.12
C GLN A 227 6.52 -0.05 -4.01
N HIS A 228 5.74 -0.16 -5.10
CA HIS A 228 5.49 0.90 -6.07
C HIS A 228 6.79 1.50 -6.65
N LEU A 229 7.81 0.67 -6.81
CA LEU A 229 9.16 1.07 -7.25
C LEU A 229 9.40 0.62 -8.70
N PRO A 230 9.21 1.50 -9.69
CA PRO A 230 9.42 1.16 -11.10
C PRO A 230 10.80 0.55 -11.34
N THR A 231 10.82 -0.70 -11.77
CA THR A 231 12.05 -1.47 -11.92
C THR A 231 11.99 -2.33 -13.18
N VAL A 232 13.06 -2.31 -13.96
CA VAL A 232 13.34 -3.28 -15.03
C VAL A 232 14.77 -3.73 -14.88
N GLN A 233 15.01 -5.00 -14.58
CA GLN A 233 16.34 -5.54 -14.37
C GLN A 233 16.47 -6.94 -14.96
N ARG A 234 17.56 -7.20 -15.69
CA ARG A 234 17.94 -8.55 -16.08
C ARG A 234 19.02 -9.04 -15.13
N MET A 235 18.77 -10.18 -14.51
CA MET A 235 19.75 -10.85 -13.66
C MET A 235 20.86 -11.50 -14.49
N SER A 236 22.04 -11.71 -13.91
CA SER A 236 23.20 -12.28 -14.62
C SER A 236 22.97 -13.70 -15.14
N HIS A 237 22.07 -14.47 -14.52
CA HIS A 237 21.67 -15.82 -14.92
C HIS A 237 20.49 -15.86 -15.88
N GLY A 238 19.95 -14.68 -16.29
CA GLY A 238 18.95 -14.57 -17.34
C GLY A 238 17.54 -14.16 -16.92
N THR A 239 17.13 -14.37 -15.66
CA THR A 239 15.81 -13.96 -15.14
C THR A 239 15.57 -12.47 -15.38
N LEU A 240 14.43 -12.15 -15.97
CA LEU A 240 13.97 -10.78 -16.17
C LEU A 240 13.04 -10.40 -15.01
N VAL A 241 13.27 -9.23 -14.42
CA VAL A 241 12.54 -8.76 -13.22
C VAL A 241 11.92 -7.42 -13.51
N LEU A 242 10.62 -7.28 -13.24
CA LEU A 242 9.87 -6.02 -13.37
C LEU A 242 9.09 -5.72 -12.10
N GLN A 243 8.95 -4.43 -11.81
CA GLN A 243 7.99 -3.88 -10.87
C GLN A 243 7.42 -2.58 -11.44
N THR A 244 6.10 -2.39 -11.31
CA THR A 244 5.39 -1.18 -11.75
C THR A 244 5.24 -0.17 -10.61
N ASN A 245 4.85 1.04 -10.95
CA ASN A 245 4.30 2.01 -10.02
C ASN A 245 2.87 1.63 -9.61
N SER A 246 2.27 2.35 -8.66
CA SER A 246 0.87 2.21 -8.28
C SER A 246 -0.09 3.00 -9.17
N ASN A 247 -1.40 2.74 -9.01
CA ASN A 247 -2.50 3.47 -9.65
C ASN A 247 -2.47 3.39 -11.19
N VAL A 248 -1.77 2.39 -11.73
CA VAL A 248 -1.59 2.25 -13.18
C VAL A 248 -0.98 3.52 -13.81
N LYS A 249 -0.03 4.15 -13.11
CA LYS A 249 0.77 5.28 -13.67
C LYS A 249 1.69 4.80 -14.78
N ASP A 250 2.13 3.58 -14.67
CA ASP A 250 2.79 2.79 -15.71
C ASP A 250 2.29 1.33 -15.65
N PHE A 251 2.65 0.55 -16.63
CA PHE A 251 2.40 -0.88 -16.69
C PHE A 251 3.57 -1.59 -17.39
N GLY A 252 3.75 -2.88 -17.07
CA GLY A 252 4.83 -3.68 -17.65
C GLY A 252 4.43 -4.29 -19.00
N GLU A 253 5.33 -4.24 -19.96
CA GLU A 253 5.24 -4.97 -21.23
C GLU A 253 6.50 -5.81 -21.44
N VAL A 254 6.33 -7.11 -21.55
CA VAL A 254 7.38 -8.06 -21.92
C VAL A 254 7.07 -8.59 -23.31
N THR A 255 8.04 -8.54 -24.22
CA THR A 255 7.93 -9.10 -25.57
C THR A 255 8.77 -10.37 -25.65
N LEU A 256 8.16 -11.46 -26.08
CA LEU A 256 8.79 -12.74 -26.38
C LEU A 256 8.91 -12.92 -27.87
N GLU A 257 10.12 -13.14 -28.37
CA GLU A 257 10.37 -13.61 -29.75
C GLU A 257 10.63 -15.11 -29.68
N ILE A 258 9.66 -15.91 -30.11
CA ILE A 258 9.65 -17.37 -29.98
C ILE A 258 9.97 -18.01 -31.31
N GLU A 259 10.97 -18.90 -31.34
CA GLU A 259 11.35 -19.68 -32.48
C GLU A 259 11.22 -21.18 -32.19
N ALA A 260 10.55 -21.91 -33.08
CA ALA A 260 10.54 -23.37 -33.03
C ALA A 260 11.93 -23.90 -33.49
N LYS A 261 12.42 -24.91 -32.80
CA LYS A 261 13.65 -25.65 -33.11
C LYS A 261 13.31 -27.09 -33.38
N ASP A 262 14.29 -27.87 -33.85
CA ASP A 262 14.09 -29.32 -34.12
C ASP A 262 13.64 -30.07 -32.86
N THR A 263 14.08 -29.61 -31.70
CA THR A 263 13.65 -30.10 -30.38
C THR A 263 13.23 -28.92 -29.52
N GLY A 264 11.89 -28.69 -29.39
CA GLY A 264 11.33 -27.66 -28.51
C GLY A 264 11.39 -26.24 -29.07
N PHE A 265 11.66 -25.27 -28.21
CA PHE A 265 11.63 -23.86 -28.56
C PHE A 265 12.86 -23.13 -28.00
N SER A 266 13.24 -22.04 -28.66
CA SER A 266 14.07 -20.99 -28.10
C SER A 266 13.28 -19.68 -28.05
N PHE A 267 13.65 -18.78 -27.14
CA PHE A 267 13.06 -17.47 -27.04
C PHE A 267 14.08 -16.40 -26.70
N GLU A 268 13.80 -15.20 -27.17
CA GLU A 268 14.40 -13.96 -26.67
C GLU A 268 13.33 -13.15 -25.96
N GLN A 269 13.71 -12.49 -24.87
CA GLN A 269 12.79 -11.67 -24.11
C GLN A 269 13.32 -10.25 -23.92
N ASN A 270 12.44 -9.28 -24.02
CA ASN A 270 12.73 -7.89 -23.73
C ASN A 270 11.57 -7.27 -22.94
N ALA A 271 11.88 -6.31 -22.05
CA ALA A 271 10.87 -5.71 -21.21
C ALA A 271 11.06 -4.22 -21.06
N ARG A 272 9.94 -3.55 -20.80
CA ARG A 272 9.89 -2.12 -20.49
C ARG A 272 8.70 -1.80 -19.59
N LEU A 273 8.78 -0.68 -18.89
CA LEU A 273 7.61 -0.01 -18.34
C LEU A 273 7.12 1.02 -19.34
N ILE A 274 5.81 1.15 -19.46
CA ILE A 274 5.14 2.08 -20.36
C ILE A 274 4.36 3.08 -19.51
N ASP A 275 4.71 4.35 -19.60
CA ASP A 275 3.99 5.44 -18.95
C ASP A 275 2.55 5.51 -19.49
N ASN A 276 1.56 5.55 -18.62
CA ASN A 276 0.15 5.50 -18.97
C ASN A 276 -0.41 6.85 -19.42
N THR A 277 0.15 7.40 -20.48
CA THR A 277 -0.20 8.71 -21.05
C THR A 277 -1.29 8.65 -22.14
N PHE A 278 -1.96 7.51 -22.29
CA PHE A 278 -2.99 7.28 -23.31
C PHE A 278 -4.28 8.05 -22.99
N ALA A 279 -5.13 8.24 -24.00
CA ALA A 279 -6.47 8.78 -23.77
C ALA A 279 -7.33 7.79 -22.96
N ASN A 280 -8.33 8.29 -22.27
CA ASN A 280 -9.31 7.44 -21.59
C ASN A 280 -10.13 6.61 -22.62
N ASP A 281 -10.39 5.36 -22.28
CA ASP A 281 -11.37 4.54 -23.02
C ASP A 281 -12.79 5.02 -22.71
N GLU A 282 -13.45 5.60 -23.68
CA GLU A 282 -14.81 6.13 -23.53
C GLU A 282 -15.82 5.08 -23.08
N THR A 283 -15.62 3.79 -23.41
CA THR A 283 -16.51 2.71 -23.00
C THR A 283 -16.45 2.47 -21.50
N ILE A 284 -15.24 2.42 -20.92
CA ILE A 284 -15.05 2.30 -19.47
C ILE A 284 -15.60 3.56 -18.78
N VAL A 285 -15.23 4.73 -19.27
CA VAL A 285 -15.69 6.01 -18.71
C VAL A 285 -17.22 6.08 -18.71
N ALA A 286 -17.87 5.75 -19.83
CA ALA A 286 -19.33 5.74 -19.93
C ALA A 286 -19.99 4.75 -18.96
N SER A 287 -19.41 3.55 -18.81
CA SER A 287 -19.95 2.51 -17.91
C SER A 287 -19.88 2.89 -16.42
N LEU A 288 -18.93 3.74 -16.04
CA LEU A 288 -18.72 4.18 -14.66
C LEU A 288 -19.23 5.61 -14.38
N LYS A 289 -19.72 6.32 -15.41
CA LYS A 289 -20.05 7.74 -15.36
C LYS A 289 -21.05 8.11 -14.27
N GLU A 290 -22.11 7.32 -14.09
CA GLU A 290 -23.12 7.63 -13.07
C GLU A 290 -22.52 7.56 -11.67
N LEU A 291 -21.79 6.48 -11.38
CA LEU A 291 -21.13 6.29 -10.10
C LEU A 291 -20.07 7.38 -9.86
N GLU A 292 -19.26 7.70 -10.86
CA GLU A 292 -18.27 8.77 -10.79
C GLU A 292 -18.91 10.12 -10.49
N THR A 293 -19.96 10.49 -11.20
CA THR A 293 -20.69 11.74 -10.95
C THR A 293 -21.21 11.83 -9.50
N ARG A 294 -21.75 10.73 -8.99
CA ARG A 294 -22.23 10.65 -7.60
C ARG A 294 -21.10 10.74 -6.59
N THR A 295 -19.96 10.09 -6.86
CA THR A 295 -18.77 10.13 -6.03
C THR A 295 -18.20 11.56 -5.95
N GLN A 296 -18.05 12.23 -7.08
CA GLN A 296 -17.54 13.61 -7.14
C GLN A 296 -18.48 14.57 -6.39
N LYS A 297 -19.80 14.45 -6.59
CA LYS A 297 -20.78 15.25 -5.84
C LYS A 297 -20.73 15.01 -4.34
N TRP A 298 -20.51 13.77 -3.91
CA TRP A 298 -20.36 13.43 -2.49
C TRP A 298 -19.06 14.04 -1.92
N LEU A 299 -17.96 13.95 -2.64
CA LEU A 299 -16.67 14.51 -2.24
C LEU A 299 -16.68 16.03 -2.12
N ASP A 300 -17.44 16.71 -2.98
CA ASP A 300 -17.53 18.18 -2.97
C ASP A 300 -18.39 18.75 -1.87
N ARG A 301 -19.07 17.89 -1.09
CA ARG A 301 -19.94 18.33 0.01
C ARG A 301 -19.11 19.02 1.11
N PRO A 302 -19.39 20.30 1.42
CA PRO A 302 -18.78 20.97 2.57
C PRO A 302 -19.25 20.33 3.88
N VAL A 303 -18.34 20.07 4.80
CA VAL A 303 -18.61 19.47 6.11
C VAL A 303 -18.31 20.42 7.27
N GLY A 304 -17.43 21.40 7.08
CA GLY A 304 -17.09 22.38 8.11
C GLY A 304 -16.05 23.40 7.60
N ASN A 305 -15.44 24.09 8.55
CA ASN A 305 -14.43 25.10 8.30
C ASN A 305 -13.29 24.98 9.30
N THR A 306 -12.16 25.62 9.01
CA THR A 306 -11.07 25.81 9.97
C THR A 306 -10.67 27.29 10.08
N LYS A 307 -10.31 27.72 11.30
CA LYS A 307 -9.71 29.03 11.55
C LYS A 307 -8.19 28.99 11.54
N LEU A 308 -7.61 27.79 11.53
CA LEU A 308 -6.17 27.56 11.51
C LEU A 308 -5.66 27.47 10.07
N ALA A 309 -4.39 27.79 9.86
CA ALA A 309 -3.68 27.46 8.61
C ALA A 309 -3.36 25.97 8.62
N MET A 310 -4.20 25.17 7.94
CA MET A 310 -4.09 23.71 7.92
C MET A 310 -3.76 23.14 6.54
N GLU A 311 -3.50 23.98 5.54
CA GLU A 311 -2.99 23.55 4.24
C GLU A 311 -1.51 23.14 4.38
N MET A 312 -1.13 22.04 3.76
CA MET A 312 0.19 21.46 3.83
C MET A 312 0.83 21.43 2.43
N ARG A 313 2.10 21.81 2.32
CA ARG A 313 2.82 21.87 1.04
C ARG A 313 4.12 21.08 1.04
N ASP A 314 4.66 20.82 2.23
CA ASP A 314 5.95 20.17 2.41
C ASP A 314 5.86 19.18 3.57
N ALA A 315 6.18 17.93 3.28
CA ALA A 315 6.05 16.84 4.25
C ALA A 315 7.07 16.96 5.39
N LEU A 316 8.29 17.42 5.12
CA LEU A 316 9.33 17.62 6.15
C LEU A 316 8.98 18.80 7.03
N ASP A 317 8.56 19.92 6.43
CA ASP A 317 8.19 21.13 7.19
C ASP A 317 7.01 20.86 8.14
N ALA A 318 6.00 20.13 7.65
CA ALA A 318 4.85 19.73 8.46
C ALA A 318 5.24 18.89 9.68
N ARG A 319 6.18 17.98 9.53
CA ARG A 319 6.65 17.10 10.61
C ARG A 319 7.60 17.81 11.56
N LYS A 320 8.51 18.60 11.01
CA LYS A 320 9.47 19.39 11.77
C LYS A 320 8.79 20.41 12.70
N ASN A 321 7.72 21.02 12.24
CA ASN A 321 7.00 22.08 12.96
C ASN A 321 5.72 21.60 13.64
N LYS A 322 5.48 20.27 13.69
CA LYS A 322 4.25 19.71 14.26
C LYS A 322 3.01 20.41 13.72
N HIS A 323 2.77 20.27 12.42
CA HIS A 323 1.67 20.94 11.73
C HIS A 323 0.31 20.79 12.45
N PRO A 324 -0.55 21.82 12.49
CA PRO A 324 -1.79 21.79 13.28
C PRO A 324 -2.74 20.62 12.96
N LEU A 325 -2.67 20.03 11.76
CA LEU A 325 -3.48 18.87 11.42
C LEU A 325 -3.13 17.64 12.28
N PHE A 326 -1.85 17.38 12.57
CA PHE A 326 -1.45 16.30 13.49
C PHE A 326 -2.06 16.50 14.88
N GLU A 327 -1.96 17.73 15.40
CA GLU A 327 -2.51 18.04 16.71
C GLU A 327 -4.03 17.90 16.73
N TRP A 328 -4.73 18.33 15.66
CA TRP A 328 -6.18 18.14 15.56
C TRP A 328 -6.57 16.66 15.58
N ILE A 329 -5.86 15.82 14.83
CA ILE A 329 -6.09 14.37 14.82
C ILE A 329 -5.87 13.78 16.21
N ASN A 330 -4.77 14.14 16.87
CA ASN A 330 -4.45 13.64 18.19
C ASN A 330 -5.50 14.10 19.24
N ARG A 331 -5.95 15.34 19.20
CA ARG A 331 -7.05 15.83 20.05
C ARG A 331 -8.34 15.04 19.80
N LEU A 332 -8.69 14.82 18.53
CA LEU A 332 -9.84 13.99 18.17
C LEU A 332 -9.74 12.59 18.79
N GLN A 333 -8.58 11.94 18.67
CA GLN A 333 -8.34 10.62 19.24
C GLN A 333 -8.44 10.64 20.77
N LEU A 334 -7.84 11.61 21.44
CA LEU A 334 -7.93 11.77 22.91
C LEU A 334 -9.37 12.02 23.37
N ASP A 335 -10.11 12.90 22.69
CA ASP A 335 -11.53 13.21 23.02
C ASP A 335 -12.43 11.98 22.85
N LEU A 336 -12.18 11.14 21.87
CA LEU A 336 -12.98 9.93 21.60
C LEU A 336 -12.66 8.78 22.55
N THR A 337 -11.41 8.68 22.99
CA THR A 337 -10.92 7.50 23.72
C THR A 337 -10.77 7.71 25.20
N GLY A 338 -10.47 8.94 25.64
CA GLY A 338 -10.04 9.24 26.99
C GLY A 338 -8.64 8.67 27.32
N ALA A 339 -7.83 8.33 26.32
CA ALA A 339 -6.48 7.85 26.53
C ALA A 339 -5.54 8.94 27.07
N ASP A 340 -4.46 8.53 27.75
CA ASP A 340 -3.46 9.46 28.30
C ASP A 340 -2.64 10.14 27.20
N ILE A 341 -2.37 9.40 26.12
CA ILE A 341 -1.48 9.80 25.02
C ILE A 341 -2.17 9.48 23.69
N SER A 342 -1.88 10.24 22.66
CA SER A 342 -2.26 9.95 21.29
C SER A 342 -1.05 10.07 20.37
N ALA A 343 -1.01 9.18 19.36
CA ALA A 343 -0.03 9.23 18.29
C ALA A 343 -0.74 9.22 16.93
N SER A 344 -0.30 10.04 15.98
CA SER A 344 -0.85 10.12 14.64
C SER A 344 0.21 10.34 13.58
N SER A 345 -0.04 9.81 12.39
CA SER A 345 0.75 10.05 11.19
C SER A 345 -0.13 10.57 10.05
N LEU A 346 0.49 11.08 9.00
CA LEU A 346 -0.19 11.54 7.78
C LEU A 346 0.41 10.89 6.55
N PRO A 347 -0.38 10.68 5.49
CA PRO A 347 0.11 10.21 4.19
C PRO A 347 1.28 11.03 3.64
N ASN A 348 1.97 10.47 2.64
CA ASN A 348 3.12 11.14 2.02
C ASN A 348 2.76 12.53 1.47
N ASP A 349 1.67 12.61 0.73
CA ASP A 349 1.23 13.78 -0.02
C ASP A 349 -0.02 14.42 0.61
N ALA A 350 -0.17 14.31 1.96
CA ALA A 350 -1.29 14.89 2.67
C ALA A 350 -1.39 16.40 2.39
N PRO A 351 -2.50 16.90 1.78
CA PRO A 351 -2.63 18.32 1.44
C PRO A 351 -3.04 19.19 2.63
N GLY A 352 -3.45 18.57 3.74
CA GLY A 352 -4.07 19.28 4.85
C GLY A 352 -5.51 19.72 4.55
N PHE A 353 -6.03 20.68 5.33
CA PHE A 353 -7.39 21.19 5.17
C PHE A 353 -7.41 22.62 4.67
N LYS A 354 -8.23 22.90 3.64
CA LYS A 354 -8.58 24.23 3.19
C LYS A 354 -9.50 24.92 4.21
N LYS A 355 -9.65 26.25 4.11
CA LYS A 355 -10.51 27.04 5.01
C LYS A 355 -11.96 26.49 5.10
N THR A 356 -12.57 26.15 3.96
CA THR A 356 -13.79 25.36 3.90
C THR A 356 -13.41 23.91 3.65
N ILE A 357 -13.75 23.04 4.58
CA ILE A 357 -13.40 21.62 4.54
C ILE A 357 -14.51 20.86 3.82
N ARG A 358 -14.15 20.16 2.75
CA ARG A 358 -15.02 19.24 2.03
C ARG A 358 -14.66 17.79 2.37
N LEU A 359 -15.52 16.84 2.03
CA LEU A 359 -15.19 15.42 2.19
C LEU A 359 -13.93 15.01 1.43
N ARG A 360 -13.70 15.61 0.26
CA ARG A 360 -12.49 15.45 -0.55
C ARG A 360 -11.22 15.75 0.25
N ASP A 361 -11.23 16.83 1.03
CA ASP A 361 -10.09 17.21 1.87
C ASP A 361 -9.85 16.19 2.99
N ILE A 362 -10.92 15.58 3.55
CA ILE A 362 -10.77 14.51 4.54
C ILE A 362 -10.20 13.27 3.87
N ALA A 363 -10.76 12.84 2.73
CA ALA A 363 -10.33 11.65 2.00
C ALA A 363 -8.83 11.72 1.59
N ALA A 364 -8.37 12.89 1.18
CA ALA A 364 -6.96 13.11 0.81
C ALA A 364 -5.98 13.02 1.99
N ASN A 365 -6.44 13.18 3.23
CA ASN A 365 -5.64 13.06 4.44
C ASN A 365 -5.81 11.72 5.19
N PHE A 366 -6.84 10.94 4.86
CA PHE A 366 -7.15 9.64 5.46
C PHE A 366 -7.37 8.58 4.35
N VAL A 367 -6.30 8.27 3.63
CA VAL A 367 -6.32 7.42 2.43
C VAL A 367 -6.44 5.93 2.72
N TYR A 368 -6.19 5.50 3.97
CA TYR A 368 -6.28 4.11 4.40
C TYR A 368 -7.55 3.87 5.23
N PRO A 369 -8.14 2.66 5.19
CA PRO A 369 -9.31 2.31 5.99
C PRO A 369 -8.95 2.02 7.47
N ASN A 370 -7.94 2.71 7.98
CA ASN A 370 -7.47 2.55 9.35
C ASN A 370 -8.56 2.88 10.36
N THR A 371 -8.63 2.06 11.41
CA THR A 371 -9.50 2.24 12.57
C THR A 371 -8.68 2.69 13.78
N LEU A 372 -9.36 3.17 14.82
CA LEU A 372 -8.73 3.63 16.05
C LEU A 372 -8.64 2.51 17.06
N GLN A 373 -7.47 2.37 17.71
CA GLN A 373 -7.22 1.44 18.80
C GLN A 373 -6.60 2.14 20.00
N VAL A 374 -6.83 1.60 21.20
CA VAL A 374 -6.20 2.03 22.45
C VAL A 374 -5.39 0.89 23.00
N LEU A 375 -4.10 1.11 23.18
CA LEU A 375 -3.18 0.15 23.79
C LEU A 375 -2.76 0.60 25.19
N LYS A 376 -2.39 -0.37 26.03
CA LYS A 376 -1.72 -0.13 27.31
C LYS A 376 -0.22 -0.36 27.14
N ILE A 377 0.56 0.69 27.38
CA ILE A 377 2.01 0.69 27.23
C ILE A 377 2.70 1.17 28.51
N ASN A 378 4.00 0.92 28.62
CA ASN A 378 4.81 1.51 29.67
C ASN A 378 5.72 2.64 29.13
N GLY A 379 6.35 3.40 30.04
CA GLY A 379 7.19 4.55 29.67
C GLY A 379 8.40 4.18 28.82
N ARG A 380 8.92 2.95 28.95
CA ARG A 380 9.99 2.45 28.10
C ARG A 380 9.50 2.25 26.65
N GLN A 381 8.34 1.61 26.45
CA GLN A 381 7.73 1.44 25.14
C GLN A 381 7.40 2.80 24.50
N LEU A 382 6.90 3.75 25.29
CA LEU A 382 6.68 5.12 24.82
C LEU A 382 7.97 5.78 24.33
N LYS A 383 9.06 5.65 25.09
CA LYS A 383 10.36 6.18 24.69
C LYS A 383 10.90 5.51 23.43
N GLU A 384 10.76 4.19 23.30
CA GLU A 384 11.15 3.43 22.10
C GLU A 384 10.37 3.92 20.87
N ALA A 385 9.06 4.19 20.99
CA ALA A 385 8.24 4.74 19.92
C ALA A 385 8.68 6.17 19.52
N LEU A 386 9.01 7.01 20.48
CA LEU A 386 9.56 8.34 20.21
C LEU A 386 10.94 8.28 19.54
N GLU A 387 11.82 7.35 19.95
CA GLU A 387 13.11 7.14 19.29
C GLU A 387 12.92 6.69 17.84
N ARG A 388 11.96 5.80 17.56
CA ARG A 388 11.60 5.41 16.17
C ARG A 388 11.15 6.63 15.36
N SER A 389 10.28 7.48 15.91
CA SER A 389 9.89 8.74 15.24
C SER A 389 11.09 9.66 15.02
N ALA A 390 12.02 9.77 15.99
CA ALA A 390 13.20 10.61 15.88
C ALA A 390 14.17 10.16 14.76
N GLU A 391 14.13 8.91 14.33
CA GLU A 391 14.93 8.40 13.21
C GLU A 391 14.58 9.05 11.87
N TYR A 392 13.35 9.59 11.73
CA TYR A 392 12.89 10.28 10.51
C TYR A 392 13.78 11.47 10.13
N PHE A 393 14.36 12.14 11.10
CA PHE A 393 15.20 13.31 10.87
C PHE A 393 16.68 12.94 10.81
N THR A 394 17.41 13.59 9.93
CA THR A 394 18.88 13.59 9.92
C THR A 394 19.41 15.01 9.75
N LEU A 395 20.67 15.23 10.13
CA LEU A 395 21.38 16.50 9.93
C LEU A 395 22.38 16.32 8.78
N ASP A 396 22.16 17.07 7.70
CA ASP A 396 23.11 17.21 6.62
C ASP A 396 23.69 18.62 6.62
N ASN A 397 24.98 18.75 6.94
CA ASN A 397 25.65 20.06 7.08
C ASN A 397 24.90 21.06 7.99
N GLY A 398 24.28 20.55 9.07
CA GLY A 398 23.51 21.36 10.02
C GLY A 398 22.08 21.67 9.58
N VAL A 399 21.65 21.20 8.43
CA VAL A 399 20.28 21.34 7.92
C VAL A 399 19.50 20.06 8.23
N ILE A 400 18.28 20.22 8.75
CA ILE A 400 17.38 19.07 8.97
C ILE A 400 16.86 18.58 7.63
N THR A 401 17.07 17.29 7.37
CA THR A 401 16.55 16.56 6.19
C THR A 401 15.85 15.29 6.63
N VAL A 402 15.16 14.63 5.72
CA VAL A 402 14.56 13.32 5.95
C VAL A 402 15.64 12.25 5.83
N ASP A 403 15.63 11.30 6.75
CA ASP A 403 16.55 10.16 6.70
C ASP A 403 16.26 9.29 5.46
N ARG A 404 17.32 8.77 4.84
CA ARG A 404 17.22 7.98 3.61
C ARG A 404 16.31 6.75 3.76
N ASP A 405 16.28 6.13 4.93
CA ASP A 405 15.47 4.94 5.19
C ASP A 405 13.96 5.21 5.10
N PHE A 406 13.53 6.48 5.19
CA PHE A 406 12.14 6.91 4.98
C PHE A 406 11.86 7.41 3.56
N LEU A 407 12.87 7.43 2.68
CA LEU A 407 12.73 7.89 1.30
C LEU A 407 12.98 6.77 0.28
N TYR A 408 13.70 5.74 0.67
CA TYR A 408 14.08 4.65 -0.22
C TYR A 408 13.92 3.28 0.45
N PRO A 409 13.37 2.27 -0.25
CA PRO A 409 13.02 2.22 -1.68
C PRO A 409 11.74 2.97 -2.03
N LYS A 410 10.89 3.24 -1.05
CA LYS A 410 9.59 3.91 -1.15
C LYS A 410 9.56 5.07 -0.16
N THR A 411 8.98 6.19 -0.58
CA THR A 411 8.75 7.30 0.35
C THR A 411 7.72 6.89 1.41
N GLU A 412 8.07 7.02 2.68
CA GLU A 412 7.30 6.54 3.83
C GLU A 412 7.17 7.62 4.92
N HIS A 413 6.85 8.85 4.53
CA HIS A 413 6.56 9.92 5.49
C HIS A 413 5.46 9.54 6.49
N TYR A 414 4.55 8.63 6.11
CA TYR A 414 3.50 8.09 6.97
C TYR A 414 4.02 7.22 8.14
N ASN A 415 5.30 6.85 8.13
CA ASN A 415 5.94 6.12 9.23
C ASN A 415 6.58 7.03 10.29
N TYR A 416 6.29 8.32 10.25
CA TYR A 416 6.63 9.29 11.31
C TYR A 416 5.37 9.65 12.11
N ASP A 417 5.39 9.40 13.42
CA ASP A 417 4.30 9.74 14.32
C ASP A 417 4.59 11.02 15.13
N VAL A 418 3.53 11.83 15.30
CA VAL A 418 3.48 12.98 16.19
C VAL A 418 2.65 12.61 17.42
N PHE A 419 3.11 13.01 18.61
CA PHE A 419 2.48 12.64 19.87
C PHE A 419 1.85 13.86 20.58
N ASP A 420 0.71 13.60 21.24
CA ASP A 420 0.05 14.52 22.16
C ASP A 420 -0.30 13.82 23.50
N GLY A 421 -0.57 14.62 24.54
CA GLY A 421 -0.69 14.14 25.92
C GLY A 421 0.64 14.18 26.70
N ILE A 422 1.76 14.39 26.01
CA ILE A 422 3.11 14.48 26.59
C ILE A 422 3.85 15.73 26.09
N THR A 423 4.94 16.09 26.76
CA THR A 423 5.96 17.02 26.27
C THR A 423 7.23 16.24 25.95
N TYR A 424 7.81 16.44 24.76
CA TYR A 424 8.99 15.72 24.32
C TYR A 424 9.83 16.53 23.33
N GLY A 425 11.05 16.09 23.11
CA GLY A 425 11.92 16.66 22.08
C GLY A 425 12.90 15.64 21.53
N PHE A 426 13.47 15.96 20.36
CA PHE A 426 14.51 15.16 19.72
C PHE A 426 15.81 15.96 19.59
N ASP A 427 16.89 15.47 20.16
CA ASP A 427 18.25 16.01 20.01
C ASP A 427 18.92 15.32 18.81
N LEU A 428 18.89 15.97 17.66
CA LEU A 428 19.43 15.41 16.40
C LEU A 428 20.97 15.37 16.37
N THR A 429 21.64 15.96 17.36
CA THR A 429 23.09 15.84 17.52
C THR A 429 23.49 14.48 18.10
N LYS A 430 22.53 13.73 18.64
CA LYS A 430 22.73 12.40 19.22
C LYS A 430 22.51 11.30 18.18
N PRO A 431 23.13 10.13 18.37
CA PRO A 431 22.89 8.97 17.51
C PRO A 431 21.42 8.51 17.60
N LYS A 432 20.92 7.84 16.54
CA LYS A 432 19.61 7.15 16.54
C LYS A 432 19.49 6.24 17.78
N GLY A 433 18.33 6.21 18.41
CA GLY A 433 18.06 5.46 19.64
C GLY A 433 18.48 6.18 20.95
N SER A 434 18.97 7.42 20.87
CA SER A 434 19.39 8.24 22.03
C SER A 434 19.03 9.72 21.85
N ARG A 435 18.01 10.00 21.06
CA ARG A 435 17.61 11.36 20.66
C ARG A 435 16.52 11.97 21.52
N VAL A 436 15.72 11.14 22.19
CA VAL A 436 14.60 11.62 23.02
C VAL A 436 15.09 12.34 24.25
N PHE A 437 14.61 13.56 24.43
CA PHE A 437 14.85 14.36 25.62
C PHE A 437 13.58 15.10 26.05
N LYS A 438 13.55 15.66 27.29
CA LYS A 438 12.37 16.35 27.86
C LYS A 438 11.07 15.51 27.82
N LEU A 439 11.16 14.18 27.95
CA LEU A 439 9.97 13.34 27.99
C LEU A 439 9.24 13.52 29.35
N HIS A 440 8.10 14.23 29.31
CA HIS A 440 7.30 14.55 30.50
C HIS A 440 5.83 14.23 30.24
N TYR A 441 5.18 13.72 31.27
CA TYR A 441 3.73 13.57 31.36
C TYR A 441 3.23 14.40 32.54
N GLU A 442 2.23 15.28 32.33
CA GLU A 442 1.73 16.23 33.35
C GLU A 442 2.86 17.01 34.05
N GLY A 443 3.86 17.43 33.29
CA GLY A 443 5.01 18.20 33.78
C GLY A 443 6.05 17.40 34.56
N LYS A 444 5.90 16.08 34.76
CA LYS A 444 6.85 15.22 35.46
C LYS A 444 7.60 14.32 34.45
N PRO A 445 8.90 14.06 34.68
CA PRO A 445 9.64 13.09 33.87
C PRO A 445 8.96 11.72 33.87
N VAL A 446 8.87 11.10 32.69
CA VAL A 446 8.31 9.77 32.53
C VAL A 446 9.29 8.72 33.07
N ASP A 447 8.80 7.82 33.92
CA ASP A 447 9.53 6.64 34.38
C ASP A 447 9.29 5.45 33.42
N ASP A 448 10.31 4.63 33.19
CA ASP A 448 10.25 3.48 32.27
C ASP A 448 9.10 2.50 32.59
N LYS A 449 8.71 2.38 33.87
CA LYS A 449 7.66 1.45 34.32
C LYS A 449 6.28 2.11 34.42
N GLN A 450 6.20 3.44 34.29
CA GLN A 450 4.93 4.16 34.34
C GLN A 450 4.00 3.63 33.24
N GLN A 451 2.74 3.37 33.58
CA GLN A 451 1.76 2.83 32.64
C GLN A 451 0.95 3.95 32.02
N PHE A 452 0.65 3.80 30.74
CA PHE A 452 -0.16 4.73 29.95
C PHE A 452 -1.13 3.97 29.05
N THR A 453 -2.22 4.63 28.72
CA THR A 453 -3.04 4.28 27.56
C THR A 453 -2.67 5.19 26.39
N ILE A 454 -2.50 4.59 25.20
CA ILE A 454 -2.18 5.34 23.98
C ILE A 454 -3.21 5.04 22.89
N ALA A 455 -3.77 6.11 22.29
CA ALA A 455 -4.66 6.04 21.14
C ALA A 455 -3.86 6.19 19.85
N LEU A 456 -4.04 5.27 18.90
CA LEU A 456 -3.34 5.24 17.61
C LEU A 456 -4.12 4.41 16.59
N ASN A 457 -3.72 4.42 15.32
CA ASN A 457 -4.39 3.61 14.31
C ASN A 457 -4.02 2.12 14.42
N ASN A 458 -4.89 1.23 13.90
CA ASN A 458 -4.70 -0.23 13.97
C ASN A 458 -3.40 -0.70 13.28
N TYR A 459 -3.00 -0.09 12.16
CA TYR A 459 -1.74 -0.40 11.49
C TYR A 459 -0.55 -0.19 12.43
N ARG A 460 -0.53 0.95 13.15
CA ARG A 460 0.52 1.27 14.10
C ARG A 460 0.46 0.36 15.34
N ALA A 461 -0.74 0.04 15.82
CA ALA A 461 -0.94 -0.84 16.96
C ALA A 461 -0.37 -2.26 16.73
N GLN A 462 -0.35 -2.70 15.50
CA GLN A 462 0.23 -3.99 15.11
C GLN A 462 1.75 -3.92 14.82
N GLY A 463 2.38 -2.77 15.05
CA GLY A 463 3.81 -2.57 14.85
C GLY A 463 4.20 -2.06 13.48
N GLY A 464 3.23 -1.71 12.63
CA GLY A 464 3.49 -1.18 11.29
C GLY A 464 4.42 0.04 11.30
N GLY A 465 5.29 0.16 10.31
CA GLY A 465 6.30 1.23 10.22
C GLY A 465 7.43 1.11 11.24
N ASP A 466 7.73 -0.11 11.68
CA ASP A 466 8.75 -0.44 12.67
C ASP A 466 8.46 0.02 14.13
N TYR A 467 7.19 0.21 14.46
CA TYR A 467 6.79 0.45 15.86
C TYR A 467 6.51 -0.85 16.60
N TRP A 468 7.43 -1.81 16.48
CA TRP A 468 7.37 -3.16 17.03
C TRP A 468 7.12 -3.22 18.53
N MET A 469 7.43 -2.15 19.30
CA MET A 469 7.15 -2.04 20.72
C MET A 469 5.66 -2.12 21.06
N TYR A 470 4.78 -1.89 20.09
CA TYR A 470 3.33 -1.99 20.27
C TYR A 470 2.77 -3.39 20.06
N GLN A 471 3.48 -4.28 19.32
CA GLN A 471 2.97 -5.63 18.98
C GLN A 471 2.61 -6.50 20.20
N GLN A 472 3.29 -6.31 21.31
CA GLN A 472 3.04 -7.07 22.56
C GLN A 472 2.25 -6.25 23.59
N ALA A 473 1.78 -5.07 23.23
CA ALA A 473 0.99 -4.23 24.13
C ALA A 473 -0.44 -4.78 24.25
N GLU A 474 -1.02 -4.63 25.44
CA GLU A 474 -2.40 -5.05 25.70
C GLU A 474 -3.36 -4.14 24.92
N LEU A 475 -4.23 -4.72 24.10
CA LEU A 475 -5.32 -4.02 23.44
C LEU A 475 -6.43 -3.73 24.47
N VAL A 476 -6.62 -2.45 24.81
CA VAL A 476 -7.64 -1.99 25.76
C VAL A 476 -8.98 -1.82 25.06
N LYS A 477 -8.98 -1.24 23.85
CA LYS A 477 -10.20 -0.97 23.10
C LYS A 477 -9.92 -0.85 21.59
N SER A 478 -10.85 -1.35 20.79
CA SER A 478 -10.88 -1.15 19.33
C SER A 478 -12.18 -0.44 18.93
N TYR A 479 -12.11 0.37 17.87
CA TYR A 479 -13.24 1.07 17.27
C TYR A 479 -13.44 0.55 15.85
N ASP A 480 -14.67 0.28 15.46
CA ASP A 480 -14.99 -0.27 14.14
C ASP A 480 -14.98 0.78 13.02
N GLN A 481 -15.26 2.04 13.40
CA GLN A 481 -15.30 3.14 12.44
C GLN A 481 -13.90 3.52 11.95
N SER A 482 -13.80 3.82 10.65
CA SER A 482 -12.56 4.33 10.09
C SER A 482 -12.22 5.73 10.64
N LEU A 483 -10.92 6.07 10.64
CA LEU A 483 -10.47 7.41 11.01
C LEU A 483 -11.07 8.49 10.09
N PHE A 484 -11.32 8.18 8.81
CA PHE A 484 -12.07 9.04 7.90
C PHE A 484 -13.48 9.35 8.45
N ASP A 485 -14.24 8.32 8.84
CA ASP A 485 -15.61 8.49 9.33
C ASP A 485 -15.64 9.25 10.66
N LEU A 486 -14.71 8.96 11.56
CA LEU A 486 -14.56 9.68 12.84
C LEU A 486 -14.22 11.17 12.63
N ALA A 487 -13.28 11.46 11.71
CA ALA A 487 -12.92 12.82 11.33
C ALA A 487 -14.10 13.57 10.70
N GLN A 488 -14.81 12.95 9.76
CA GLN A 488 -16.02 13.52 9.17
C GLN A 488 -17.07 13.87 10.24
N GLN A 489 -17.41 12.93 11.10
CA GLN A 489 -18.40 13.13 12.17
C GLN A 489 -18.01 14.26 13.12
N ALA A 490 -16.74 14.33 13.52
CA ALA A 490 -16.24 15.38 14.38
C ALA A 490 -16.35 16.77 13.75
N ILE A 491 -15.97 16.89 12.46
CA ILE A 491 -16.06 18.17 11.72
C ILE A 491 -17.54 18.56 11.53
N GLU A 492 -18.40 17.62 11.13
CA GLU A 492 -19.82 17.88 10.94
C GLU A 492 -20.53 18.28 12.24
N LYS A 493 -20.13 17.69 13.38
CA LYS A 493 -20.67 18.02 14.70
C LYS A 493 -20.23 19.42 15.17
N ASN A 494 -18.93 19.70 15.08
CA ASN A 494 -18.35 20.92 15.63
C ASN A 494 -18.43 22.10 14.66
N LYS A 495 -18.62 21.87 13.36
CA LYS A 495 -18.72 22.83 12.25
C LYS A 495 -17.44 23.64 12.00
N THR A 496 -16.66 23.91 13.02
CA THR A 496 -15.44 24.72 12.90
C THR A 496 -14.31 24.11 13.74
N ILE A 497 -13.18 23.88 13.10
CA ILE A 497 -11.92 23.55 13.81
C ILE A 497 -11.33 24.86 14.29
N ASP A 498 -11.23 25.00 15.62
CA ASP A 498 -10.69 26.19 16.29
C ASP A 498 -10.03 25.76 17.60
N PHE A 499 -8.72 25.89 17.71
CA PHE A 499 -7.95 25.62 18.92
C PHE A 499 -6.63 26.39 18.90
N SER A 500 -6.02 26.58 20.06
CA SER A 500 -4.66 27.10 20.14
C SER A 500 -3.68 25.92 20.10
N PRO A 501 -2.76 25.87 19.12
CA PRO A 501 -1.74 24.82 19.08
C PRO A 501 -0.89 24.79 20.36
N THR A 502 -0.55 23.57 20.79
CA THR A 502 0.32 23.35 21.95
C THR A 502 1.78 23.37 21.53
N ASN A 503 2.64 23.91 22.39
CA ASN A 503 4.09 23.88 22.22
C ASN A 503 4.69 22.74 23.06
N ASN A 504 4.39 21.50 22.71
CA ASN A 504 4.82 20.32 23.47
C ASN A 504 5.92 19.51 22.77
N PHE A 505 6.46 20.00 21.66
CA PHE A 505 7.49 19.36 20.84
C PHE A 505 8.67 20.30 20.57
N GLU A 506 9.89 19.80 20.62
CA GLU A 506 11.12 20.56 20.36
C GLU A 506 12.12 19.72 19.53
N LEU A 507 12.71 20.33 18.50
CA LEU A 507 13.87 19.79 17.79
C LEU A 507 15.13 20.56 18.17
N LYS A 508 16.19 19.85 18.57
CA LYS A 508 17.50 20.41 18.88
C LYS A 508 18.52 19.98 17.84
N THR A 509 19.25 20.97 17.28
CA THR A 509 20.24 20.78 16.19
C THR A 509 21.66 21.22 16.58
N THR A 510 21.82 21.80 17.76
CA THR A 510 23.10 22.32 18.32
C THR A 510 23.22 22.04 19.80
#